data_140892f0a1516ddc53477fe3cf62a3ec
#
_entry.id   140892f0a1516ddc53477fe3cf62a3ec
#
_cell.length_a   1.000
_cell.length_b   1.000
_cell.length_c   1.000
_cell.angle_alpha   90.00
_cell.angle_beta   90.00
_cell.angle_gamma   90.00
#
_symmetry.space_group_name_H-M   'P 1'
#
loop_
_entity.id
_entity.type
_entity.pdbx_description
1 polymer ?
#
loop_
_entity_poly.entity_id
_entity_poly.type
_entity_poly.pdbx_seq_one_letter_code
_entity_poly.pdbx_strand_id
1 'polypeptide(L)'
;MMRLIIHWTAGTNAVSDLDRQHYHFIIDGGGRVHEGTFRPEDNLDVRDGKYAAHTLNCNTGSIGVAVAAMAGAVERPFNAGRFPITLIQVEALARLCARLCTQYDILVTRETVLSHAEVQPTLKIAQRGKWDIAWLPGMAKPDDPVKVGDFIRAKISGNMQPVAIPPKPAEPAWSWFATALAKIFDQLTRKWRL
;
A
#
# COMPACT_ATOMS: atom_id res chain seq x y z
N MET A 1 11.64 -0.75 0.43
CA MET A 1 10.70 -1.39 -0.55
C MET A 1 10.19 -0.35 -1.50
N MET A 2 9.75 -0.74 -2.72
CA MET A 2 9.31 0.21 -3.75
C MET A 2 7.79 0.22 -3.91
N ARG A 3 7.11 -0.93 -3.68
CA ARG A 3 5.68 -1.07 -3.95
C ARG A 3 5.00 -2.17 -3.16
N LEU A 4 3.67 -2.09 -3.08
CA LEU A 4 2.77 -3.16 -2.66
C LEU A 4 2.03 -3.73 -3.87
N ILE A 5 1.93 -5.05 -3.96
CA ILE A 5 1.07 -5.72 -4.95
C ILE A 5 0.05 -6.56 -4.20
N ILE A 6 -1.21 -6.32 -4.50
CA ILE A 6 -2.36 -6.90 -3.81
C ILE A 6 -2.94 -8.04 -4.64
N HIS A 7 -3.23 -9.15 -3.97
CA HIS A 7 -3.67 -10.40 -4.57
C HIS A 7 -4.87 -10.99 -3.86
N TRP A 8 -5.51 -11.99 -4.49
CA TRP A 8 -6.18 -13.07 -3.79
C TRP A 8 -5.41 -14.38 -3.99
N THR A 9 -5.60 -15.35 -3.10
CA THR A 9 -4.86 -16.62 -3.16
C THR A 9 -5.42 -17.59 -4.22
N ALA A 10 -6.63 -17.37 -4.73
CA ALA A 10 -7.46 -18.31 -5.46
C ALA A 10 -7.74 -19.59 -4.64
N GLY A 11 -7.56 -19.54 -3.33
CA GLY A 11 -7.82 -20.57 -2.34
C GLY A 11 -9.14 -20.35 -1.60
N THR A 12 -9.29 -21.07 -0.48
CA THR A 12 -10.41 -20.91 0.45
C THR A 12 -10.24 -19.63 1.29
N ASN A 13 -11.15 -19.37 2.21
CA ASN A 13 -10.98 -18.25 3.17
C ASN A 13 -10.01 -18.58 4.33
N ALA A 14 -9.37 -19.74 4.32
CA ALA A 14 -8.30 -20.11 5.25
C ALA A 14 -6.93 -20.00 4.58
N VAL A 15 -5.93 -19.60 5.34
CA VAL A 15 -4.54 -19.48 4.87
C VAL A 15 -3.88 -20.85 4.82
N SER A 16 -3.29 -21.22 3.68
CA SER A 16 -2.53 -22.45 3.48
C SER A 16 -1.02 -22.21 3.61
N ASP A 17 -0.25 -23.32 3.74
CA ASP A 17 1.21 -23.25 3.72
C ASP A 17 1.75 -22.78 2.37
N LEU A 18 1.04 -23.09 1.27
CA LEU A 18 1.37 -22.60 -0.07
C LEU A 18 1.23 -21.08 -0.15
N ASP A 19 0.16 -20.51 0.42
CA ASP A 19 -0.03 -19.05 0.48
C ASP A 19 1.12 -18.38 1.25
N ARG A 20 1.57 -18.98 2.35
CA ARG A 20 2.70 -18.47 3.15
C ARG A 20 4.02 -18.45 2.39
N GLN A 21 4.21 -19.38 1.46
CA GLN A 21 5.42 -19.42 0.61
C GLN A 21 5.39 -18.35 -0.49
N HIS A 22 4.21 -17.91 -0.91
CA HIS A 22 4.05 -17.01 -2.05
C HIS A 22 3.85 -15.54 -1.65
N TYR A 23 3.31 -15.26 -0.46
CA TYR A 23 2.97 -13.90 -0.05
C TYR A 23 3.64 -13.53 1.28
N HIS A 24 3.97 -12.25 1.45
CA HIS A 24 4.54 -11.74 2.71
C HIS A 24 3.48 -11.64 3.80
N PHE A 25 2.26 -11.25 3.42
CA PHE A 25 1.12 -11.12 4.33
C PHE A 25 -0.13 -11.69 3.67
N ILE A 26 -0.90 -12.45 4.45
CA ILE A 26 -2.15 -13.05 3.99
C ILE A 26 -3.26 -12.71 4.98
N ILE A 27 -4.43 -12.32 4.48
CA ILE A 27 -5.60 -11.97 5.29
C ILE A 27 -6.63 -13.09 5.14
N ASP A 28 -6.96 -13.80 6.24
CA ASP A 28 -7.98 -14.85 6.22
C ASP A 28 -9.40 -14.27 6.12
N GLY A 29 -10.41 -15.14 5.93
CA GLY A 29 -11.81 -14.76 5.76
C GLY A 29 -12.39 -13.96 6.93
N GLY A 30 -11.82 -14.07 8.13
CA GLY A 30 -12.18 -13.29 9.32
C GLY A 30 -11.45 -11.96 9.44
N GLY A 31 -10.55 -11.64 8.50
CA GLY A 31 -9.77 -10.40 8.50
C GLY A 31 -8.51 -10.45 9.37
N ARG A 32 -8.12 -11.62 9.89
CA ARG A 32 -6.87 -11.77 10.63
C ARG A 32 -5.70 -11.81 9.65
N VAL A 33 -4.65 -11.05 9.97
CA VAL A 33 -3.40 -11.02 9.21
C VAL A 33 -2.48 -12.15 9.67
N HIS A 34 -1.93 -12.87 8.69
CA HIS A 34 -0.92 -13.91 8.87
C HIS A 34 0.33 -13.51 8.10
N GLU A 35 1.49 -13.76 8.68
CA GLU A 35 2.78 -13.58 8.02
C GLU A 35 3.10 -14.79 7.14
N GLY A 36 3.77 -14.52 6.01
CA GLY A 36 4.34 -15.52 5.14
C GLY A 36 5.66 -16.08 5.67
N THR A 37 6.28 -16.94 4.87
CA THR A 37 7.59 -17.54 5.17
C THR A 37 8.73 -16.53 5.01
N PHE A 38 8.60 -15.66 4.02
CA PHE A 38 9.61 -14.65 3.67
C PHE A 38 9.23 -13.27 4.21
N ARG A 39 10.23 -12.49 4.58
CA ARG A 39 10.06 -11.08 4.96
C ARG A 39 10.06 -10.19 3.72
N PRO A 40 9.47 -8.98 3.77
CA PRO A 40 9.58 -8.04 2.66
C PRO A 40 11.01 -7.80 2.17
N GLU A 41 11.98 -7.76 3.08
CA GLU A 41 13.39 -7.52 2.77
C GLU A 41 14.01 -8.62 1.91
N ASP A 42 13.51 -9.87 1.99
CA ASP A 42 13.99 -10.99 1.17
C ASP A 42 13.70 -10.74 -0.33
N ASN A 43 12.68 -9.93 -0.64
CA ASN A 43 12.38 -9.52 -2.01
C ASN A 43 13.26 -8.35 -2.53
N LEU A 44 14.25 -7.86 -1.78
CA LEU A 44 15.21 -6.89 -2.31
C LEU A 44 16.19 -7.54 -3.30
N ASP A 45 16.53 -8.81 -3.09
CA ASP A 45 17.32 -9.62 -4.02
C ASP A 45 16.69 -11.00 -4.22
N VAL A 46 16.12 -11.22 -5.40
CA VAL A 46 15.42 -12.47 -5.75
C VAL A 46 16.32 -13.53 -6.41
N ARG A 47 17.61 -13.26 -6.55
CA ARG A 47 18.57 -14.13 -7.29
C ARG A 47 18.96 -15.37 -6.51
N ASP A 48 18.86 -15.35 -5.20
CA ASP A 48 19.15 -16.49 -4.32
C ASP A 48 18.00 -17.50 -4.23
N GLY A 49 16.83 -17.19 -4.82
CA GLY A 49 15.64 -18.03 -4.81
C GLY A 49 14.88 -18.06 -3.47
N LYS A 50 15.28 -17.27 -2.46
CA LYS A 50 14.66 -17.21 -1.13
C LYS A 50 13.82 -15.95 -0.99
N TYR A 51 12.69 -15.89 -1.67
CA TYR A 51 11.80 -14.74 -1.71
C TYR A 51 10.35 -15.14 -1.90
N ALA A 52 9.41 -14.28 -1.57
CA ALA A 52 7.99 -14.47 -1.86
C ALA A 52 7.71 -14.24 -3.35
N ALA A 53 7.42 -15.33 -4.09
CA ALA A 53 7.20 -15.31 -5.54
C ALA A 53 5.72 -15.09 -5.88
N HIS A 54 5.24 -13.85 -5.79
CA HIS A 54 3.83 -13.50 -5.97
C HIS A 54 3.50 -12.87 -7.33
N THR A 55 4.46 -12.24 -8.01
CA THR A 55 4.18 -11.49 -9.25
C THR A 55 5.28 -11.70 -10.28
N LEU A 56 4.94 -12.26 -11.43
CA LEU A 56 5.90 -12.53 -12.50
C LEU A 56 6.67 -11.28 -12.90
N ASN A 57 8.01 -11.36 -12.88
CA ASN A 57 8.93 -10.26 -13.24
C ASN A 57 8.71 -8.95 -12.46
N CYS A 58 8.03 -9.00 -11.31
CA CYS A 58 7.73 -7.83 -10.50
C CYS A 58 7.87 -8.10 -8.99
N ASN A 59 8.66 -9.11 -8.60
CA ASN A 59 8.90 -9.45 -7.19
C ASN A 59 9.93 -8.54 -6.55
N THR A 60 11.01 -8.18 -7.27
CA THR A 60 12.10 -7.35 -6.72
C THR A 60 11.58 -6.00 -6.19
N GLY A 61 11.84 -5.74 -4.94
CA GLY A 61 11.41 -4.54 -4.22
C GLY A 61 9.90 -4.46 -3.98
N SER A 62 9.14 -5.54 -4.20
CA SER A 62 7.69 -5.58 -4.06
C SER A 62 7.26 -6.39 -2.84
N ILE A 63 6.29 -5.88 -2.08
CA ILE A 63 5.63 -6.59 -0.98
C ILE A 63 4.33 -7.20 -1.53
N GLY A 64 4.18 -8.52 -1.48
CA GLY A 64 2.95 -9.21 -1.84
C GLY A 64 2.02 -9.33 -0.63
N VAL A 65 0.80 -8.81 -0.77
CA VAL A 65 -0.28 -8.90 0.23
C VAL A 65 -1.46 -9.61 -0.42
N ALA A 66 -1.95 -10.70 0.17
CA ALA A 66 -3.06 -11.46 -0.38
C ALA A 66 -4.26 -11.54 0.57
N VAL A 67 -5.46 -11.61 0.04
CA VAL A 67 -6.64 -12.09 0.77
C VAL A 67 -6.85 -13.57 0.45
N ALA A 68 -7.03 -14.41 1.46
CA ALA A 68 -7.34 -15.83 1.31
C ALA A 68 -8.79 -15.96 0.82
N ALA A 69 -8.97 -16.17 -0.49
CA ALA A 69 -10.27 -16.15 -1.12
C ALA A 69 -10.24 -16.63 -2.58
N MET A 70 -11.42 -16.71 -3.19
CA MET A 70 -11.69 -16.86 -4.62
C MET A 70 -11.42 -18.26 -5.19
N ALA A 71 -11.48 -19.32 -4.36
CA ALA A 71 -11.40 -20.69 -4.86
C ALA A 71 -12.55 -21.00 -5.83
N GLY A 72 -12.18 -21.42 -7.05
CA GLY A 72 -13.12 -21.73 -8.10
C GLY A 72 -13.80 -20.52 -8.75
N ALA A 73 -13.27 -19.31 -8.52
CA ALA A 73 -13.78 -18.12 -9.20
C ALA A 73 -13.50 -18.15 -10.70
N VAL A 74 -14.47 -17.65 -11.48
CA VAL A 74 -14.42 -17.55 -12.95
C VAL A 74 -14.68 -16.10 -13.33
N GLU A 75 -13.82 -15.55 -14.20
CA GLU A 75 -13.98 -14.17 -14.67
C GLU A 75 -15.15 -14.02 -15.65
N ARG A 76 -15.30 -14.96 -16.60
CA ARG A 76 -16.30 -14.87 -17.68
C ARG A 76 -16.86 -16.26 -18.04
N PRO A 77 -18.18 -16.53 -17.90
CA PRO A 77 -19.13 -15.66 -17.18
C PRO A 77 -18.74 -15.55 -15.70
N PHE A 78 -18.98 -14.38 -15.09
CA PHE A 78 -18.52 -14.13 -13.74
C PHE A 78 -19.19 -15.05 -12.71
N ASN A 79 -18.34 -15.65 -11.87
CA ASN A 79 -18.73 -16.37 -10.66
C ASN A 79 -17.63 -16.15 -9.61
N ALA A 80 -17.98 -15.64 -8.44
CA ALA A 80 -17.02 -15.40 -7.36
C ALA A 80 -16.54 -16.70 -6.67
N GLY A 81 -17.03 -17.86 -7.07
CA GLY A 81 -16.69 -19.13 -6.45
C GLY A 81 -17.37 -19.32 -5.08
N ARG A 82 -16.94 -20.37 -4.36
CA ARG A 82 -17.51 -20.71 -3.04
C ARG A 82 -16.92 -19.92 -1.88
N PHE A 83 -15.83 -19.24 -2.10
CA PHE A 83 -15.05 -18.50 -1.09
C PHE A 83 -14.76 -17.08 -1.57
N PRO A 84 -15.78 -16.24 -1.80
CA PRO A 84 -15.56 -14.89 -2.27
C PRO A 84 -14.82 -14.05 -1.24
N ILE A 85 -14.22 -12.94 -1.71
CA ILE A 85 -13.66 -11.92 -0.82
C ILE A 85 -14.78 -11.37 0.08
N THR A 86 -14.50 -11.15 1.36
CA THR A 86 -15.42 -10.57 2.34
C THR A 86 -15.16 -9.07 2.54
N LEU A 87 -16.17 -8.32 2.99
CA LEU A 87 -15.99 -6.91 3.37
C LEU A 87 -14.96 -6.75 4.50
N ILE A 88 -14.93 -7.72 5.45
CA ILE A 88 -13.97 -7.72 6.56
C ILE A 88 -12.53 -7.84 6.02
N GLN A 89 -12.31 -8.67 5.01
CA GLN A 89 -11.00 -8.76 4.34
C GLN A 89 -10.62 -7.46 3.65
N VAL A 90 -11.53 -6.79 2.96
CA VAL A 90 -11.27 -5.51 2.30
C VAL A 90 -10.85 -4.43 3.30
N GLU A 91 -11.53 -4.35 4.45
CA GLU A 91 -11.19 -3.38 5.50
C GLU A 91 -9.84 -3.73 6.17
N ALA A 92 -9.58 -5.02 6.44
CA ALA A 92 -8.31 -5.47 7.00
C ALA A 92 -7.14 -5.22 6.03
N LEU A 93 -7.36 -5.45 4.72
CA LEU A 93 -6.41 -5.17 3.65
C LEU A 93 -6.03 -3.69 3.61
N ALA A 94 -7.01 -2.79 3.62
CA ALA A 94 -6.77 -1.36 3.60
C ALA A 94 -5.95 -0.89 4.81
N ARG A 95 -6.27 -1.37 6.02
CA ARG A 95 -5.50 -1.06 7.24
C ARG A 95 -4.08 -1.61 7.20
N LEU A 96 -3.91 -2.85 6.74
CA LEU A 96 -2.58 -3.46 6.62
C LEU A 96 -1.72 -2.71 5.62
N CYS A 97 -2.23 -2.45 4.41
CA CYS A 97 -1.51 -1.73 3.37
C CYS A 97 -1.15 -0.30 3.81
N ALA A 98 -2.04 0.41 4.53
CA ALA A 98 -1.74 1.74 5.09
C ALA A 98 -0.54 1.69 6.05
N ARG A 99 -0.49 0.69 6.95
CA ARG A 99 0.65 0.49 7.86
C ARG A 99 1.94 0.18 7.10
N LEU A 100 1.88 -0.70 6.09
CA LEU A 100 3.05 -1.04 5.28
C LEU A 100 3.55 0.15 4.47
N CYS A 101 2.65 0.95 3.90
CA CYS A 101 3.02 2.18 3.21
C CYS A 101 3.77 3.15 4.13
N THR A 102 3.28 3.32 5.37
CA THR A 102 3.96 4.16 6.37
C THR A 102 5.30 3.56 6.80
N GLN A 103 5.35 2.24 7.07
CA GLN A 103 6.55 1.55 7.56
C GLN A 103 7.70 1.56 6.54
N TYR A 104 7.38 1.42 5.26
CA TYR A 104 8.36 1.31 4.17
C TYR A 104 8.47 2.58 3.32
N ASP A 105 7.86 3.69 3.76
CA ASP A 105 7.84 4.98 3.06
C ASP A 105 7.38 4.86 1.59
N ILE A 106 6.29 4.10 1.37
CA ILE A 106 5.70 3.89 0.06
C ILE A 106 4.56 4.88 -0.14
N LEU A 107 4.69 5.78 -1.11
CA LEU A 107 3.61 6.68 -1.51
C LEU A 107 2.46 5.89 -2.12
N VAL A 108 1.23 6.26 -1.81
CA VAL A 108 0.03 5.59 -2.37
C VAL A 108 -0.29 6.18 -3.74
N THR A 109 0.25 5.57 -4.78
CA THR A 109 0.02 5.93 -6.19
C THR A 109 -0.37 4.70 -7.01
N ARG A 110 -0.74 4.89 -8.28
CA ARG A 110 -1.06 3.79 -9.19
C ARG A 110 0.16 2.91 -9.53
N GLU A 111 1.37 3.43 -9.41
CA GLU A 111 2.63 2.74 -9.72
C GLU A 111 3.23 2.01 -8.51
N THR A 112 2.79 2.38 -7.30
CA THR A 112 3.41 1.88 -6.06
C THR A 112 2.48 1.01 -5.22
N VAL A 113 1.16 1.17 -5.35
CA VAL A 113 0.15 0.32 -4.68
C VAL A 113 -0.83 -0.17 -5.72
N LEU A 114 -0.61 -1.39 -6.20
CA LEU A 114 -1.35 -1.98 -7.31
C LEU A 114 -2.05 -3.28 -6.90
N SER A 115 -3.16 -3.59 -7.53
CA SER A 115 -3.61 -4.98 -7.62
C SER A 115 -2.78 -5.75 -8.66
N HIS A 116 -2.75 -7.08 -8.58
CA HIS A 116 -2.06 -7.90 -9.60
C HIS A 116 -2.63 -7.63 -11.01
N ALA A 117 -3.94 -7.45 -11.13
CA ALA A 117 -4.58 -7.10 -12.40
C ALA A 117 -4.10 -5.77 -13.00
N GLU A 118 -3.65 -4.82 -12.16
CA GLU A 118 -3.14 -3.52 -12.60
C GLU A 118 -1.68 -3.56 -13.09
N VAL A 119 -0.91 -4.58 -12.72
CA VAL A 119 0.53 -4.63 -13.05
C VAL A 119 0.78 -4.51 -14.55
N GLN A 120 0.05 -5.26 -15.37
CA GLN A 120 0.24 -5.21 -16.82
C GLN A 120 -0.22 -3.89 -17.45
N PRO A 121 -1.42 -3.35 -17.21
CA PRO A 121 -1.84 -2.10 -17.82
C PRO A 121 -1.04 -0.88 -17.31
N THR A 122 -0.57 -0.88 -16.07
CA THR A 122 0.12 0.26 -15.46
C THR A 122 1.64 0.20 -15.68
N LEU A 123 2.28 -0.91 -15.30
CA LEU A 123 3.74 -1.04 -15.34
C LEU A 123 4.27 -1.64 -16.65
N LYS A 124 3.37 -2.08 -17.55
CA LYS A 124 3.72 -2.74 -18.83
C LYS A 124 4.47 -4.07 -18.67
N ILE A 125 4.34 -4.71 -17.50
CA ILE A 125 4.92 -6.02 -17.20
C ILE A 125 3.83 -7.09 -17.47
N ALA A 126 4.05 -7.97 -18.42
CA ALA A 126 3.08 -8.99 -18.83
C ALA A 126 2.72 -9.96 -17.67
N GLN A 127 1.41 -10.13 -17.38
CA GLN A 127 0.90 -10.94 -16.28
C GLN A 127 -0.02 -12.10 -16.70
N ARG A 128 -0.03 -12.44 -17.98
CA ARG A 128 -0.76 -13.62 -18.51
C ARG A 128 -2.25 -13.65 -18.14
N GLY A 129 -2.94 -12.50 -18.23
CA GLY A 129 -4.38 -12.40 -17.97
C GLY A 129 -4.78 -12.51 -16.51
N LYS A 130 -3.90 -12.15 -15.58
CA LYS A 130 -4.25 -12.04 -14.15
C LYS A 130 -5.32 -10.96 -13.94
N TRP A 131 -6.35 -11.30 -13.14
CA TRP A 131 -7.49 -10.43 -12.86
C TRP A 131 -7.77 -10.24 -11.35
N ASP A 132 -6.88 -10.71 -10.49
CA ASP A 132 -6.94 -10.47 -9.05
C ASP A 132 -6.58 -9.01 -8.76
N ILE A 133 -7.32 -8.44 -8.19
CA ILE A 133 -8.43 -7.84 -7.49
C ILE A 133 -9.26 -6.94 -8.46
N ALA A 134 -9.66 -7.42 -9.61
CA ALA A 134 -10.57 -6.69 -10.50
C ALA A 134 -12.05 -6.75 -10.05
N TRP A 135 -12.34 -7.46 -8.99
CA TRP A 135 -13.67 -7.59 -8.37
C TRP A 135 -13.58 -7.46 -6.85
N LEU A 136 -14.57 -6.79 -6.27
CA LEU A 136 -14.75 -6.61 -4.83
C LEU A 136 -16.20 -6.91 -4.43
N PRO A 137 -16.48 -7.25 -3.15
CA PRO A 137 -17.85 -7.45 -2.65
C PRO A 137 -18.75 -6.27 -2.95
N GLY A 138 -19.95 -6.57 -3.45
CA GLY A 138 -20.94 -5.56 -3.88
C GLY A 138 -20.92 -5.23 -5.37
N MET A 139 -19.88 -5.63 -6.11
CA MET A 139 -19.82 -5.48 -7.56
C MET A 139 -20.53 -6.64 -8.25
N ALA A 140 -21.31 -6.35 -9.30
CA ALA A 140 -22.04 -7.37 -10.07
C ALA A 140 -21.08 -8.28 -10.89
N LYS A 141 -19.94 -7.76 -11.32
CA LYS A 141 -18.90 -8.44 -12.11
C LYS A 141 -17.56 -7.69 -11.99
N PRO A 142 -16.43 -8.29 -12.42
CA PRO A 142 -15.16 -7.58 -12.55
C PRO A 142 -15.28 -6.32 -13.43
N ASP A 143 -14.58 -5.27 -13.06
CA ASP A 143 -14.50 -3.99 -13.78
C ASP A 143 -13.03 -3.69 -14.15
N ASP A 144 -12.79 -2.54 -14.74
CA ASP A 144 -11.47 -2.03 -15.05
C ASP A 144 -10.55 -2.11 -13.82
N PRO A 145 -9.42 -2.82 -13.90
CA PRO A 145 -8.53 -3.04 -12.75
C PRO A 145 -8.06 -1.74 -12.11
N VAL A 146 -7.80 -0.69 -12.92
CA VAL A 146 -7.29 0.59 -12.41
C VAL A 146 -8.37 1.32 -11.60
N LYS A 147 -9.64 1.26 -12.03
CA LYS A 147 -10.75 1.84 -11.26
C LYS A 147 -10.95 1.13 -9.93
N VAL A 148 -10.88 -0.23 -9.93
CA VAL A 148 -10.98 -1.00 -8.69
C VAL A 148 -9.79 -0.73 -7.78
N GLY A 149 -8.60 -0.62 -8.35
CA GLY A 149 -7.39 -0.22 -7.64
C GLY A 149 -7.48 1.19 -7.04
N ASP A 150 -8.05 2.16 -7.75
CA ASP A 150 -8.27 3.52 -7.22
C ASP A 150 -9.18 3.51 -5.98
N PHE A 151 -10.25 2.67 -5.98
CA PHE A 151 -11.11 2.49 -4.80
C PHE A 151 -10.31 1.93 -3.60
N ILE A 152 -9.44 0.94 -3.83
CA ILE A 152 -8.59 0.37 -2.77
C ILE A 152 -7.59 1.41 -2.26
N ARG A 153 -6.92 2.14 -3.15
CA ARG A 153 -5.99 3.22 -2.79
C ARG A 153 -6.65 4.31 -1.96
N ALA A 154 -7.88 4.70 -2.31
CA ALA A 154 -8.65 5.65 -1.51
C ALA A 154 -8.92 5.13 -0.09
N LYS A 155 -9.30 3.83 0.05
CA LYS A 155 -9.45 3.20 1.37
C LYS A 155 -8.14 3.14 2.15
N ILE A 156 -7.03 2.82 1.50
CA ILE A 156 -5.70 2.79 2.12
C ILE A 156 -5.34 4.19 2.63
N SER A 157 -5.47 5.21 1.80
CA SER A 157 -5.18 6.60 2.16
C SER A 157 -6.05 7.09 3.33
N GLY A 158 -7.33 6.69 3.37
CA GLY A 158 -8.24 6.99 4.47
C GLY A 158 -7.87 6.31 5.80
N ASN A 159 -7.05 5.25 5.76
CA ASN A 159 -6.53 4.56 6.94
C ASN A 159 -5.11 5.02 7.34
N MET A 160 -4.45 5.85 6.54
CA MET A 160 -3.15 6.40 6.91
C MET A 160 -3.35 7.44 8.03
N GLN A 161 -2.64 7.26 9.14
CA GLN A 161 -2.62 8.28 10.18
C GLN A 161 -2.00 9.56 9.59
N PRO A 162 -2.55 10.76 9.87
CA PRO A 162 -1.85 11.99 9.54
C PRO A 162 -0.46 11.92 10.16
N VAL A 163 0.59 12.13 9.36
CA VAL A 163 1.92 12.36 9.93
C VAL A 163 1.78 13.56 10.84
N ALA A 164 1.93 13.35 12.16
CA ALA A 164 1.95 14.46 13.10
C ALA A 164 3.12 15.36 12.68
N ILE A 165 2.81 16.47 12.01
CA ILE A 165 3.82 17.50 11.73
C ILE A 165 4.31 17.92 13.11
N PRO A 166 5.60 17.70 13.46
CA PRO A 166 6.11 18.16 14.73
C PRO A 166 5.80 19.66 14.83
N PRO A 167 5.34 20.15 15.98
CA PRO A 167 5.06 21.57 16.12
C PRO A 167 6.31 22.33 15.68
N LYS A 168 6.12 23.36 14.84
CA LYS A 168 7.21 24.24 14.41
C LYS A 168 8.04 24.55 15.66
N PRO A 169 9.37 24.33 15.66
CA PRO A 169 10.20 24.64 16.81
C PRO A 169 9.85 26.05 17.29
N ALA A 170 9.61 26.19 18.57
CA ALA A 170 9.35 27.52 19.15
C ALA A 170 10.49 28.42 18.70
N GLU A 171 10.17 29.60 18.20
CA GLU A 171 11.18 30.59 17.82
C GLU A 171 12.12 30.80 19.03
N PRO A 172 13.42 30.64 18.81
CA PRO A 172 14.36 30.72 19.93
C PRO A 172 14.17 32.08 20.64
N ALA A 173 14.20 32.05 21.97
CA ALA A 173 13.90 33.24 22.82
C ALA A 173 14.74 34.47 22.47
N TRP A 174 15.83 34.31 21.72
CA TRP A 174 16.65 35.44 21.25
C TRP A 174 16.13 36.11 19.95
N SER A 175 15.17 35.53 19.24
CA SER A 175 14.64 36.11 17.98
C SER A 175 13.99 37.48 18.20
N TRP A 176 13.33 37.67 19.33
CA TRP A 176 12.75 38.96 19.69
C TRP A 176 13.83 40.02 20.08
N PHE A 177 15.00 39.58 20.61
CA PHE A 177 16.14 40.47 20.87
C PHE A 177 16.73 41.02 19.56
N ALA A 178 16.86 40.20 18.53
CA ALA A 178 17.36 40.63 17.22
C ALA A 178 16.42 41.67 16.60
N THR A 179 15.10 41.49 16.73
CA THR A 179 14.10 42.46 16.25
C THR A 179 14.11 43.76 17.06
N ALA A 180 14.31 43.65 18.37
CA ALA A 180 14.41 44.84 19.25
C ALA A 180 15.69 45.64 18.95
N LEU A 181 16.83 44.97 18.79
CA LEU A 181 18.11 45.63 18.43
C LEU A 181 18.05 46.32 17.07
N ALA A 182 17.42 45.69 16.07
CA ALA A 182 17.24 46.31 14.76
C ALA A 182 16.42 47.60 14.82
N LYS A 183 15.35 47.65 15.65
CA LYS A 183 14.55 48.87 15.87
C LYS A 183 15.34 49.95 16.57
N ILE A 184 16.16 49.59 17.55
CA ILE A 184 17.02 50.56 18.26
C ILE A 184 18.08 51.15 17.31
N PHE A 185 18.68 50.31 16.48
CA PHE A 185 19.67 50.76 15.46
C PHE A 185 19.05 51.71 14.44
N ASP A 186 17.82 51.41 13.96
CA ASP A 186 17.08 52.26 13.01
C ASP A 186 16.73 53.63 13.65
N GLN A 187 16.35 53.66 14.93
CA GLN A 187 16.10 54.89 15.67
C GLN A 187 17.36 55.74 15.86
N LEU A 188 18.50 55.13 16.16
CA LEU A 188 19.76 55.82 16.32
C LEU A 188 20.28 56.41 15.01
N THR A 189 20.17 55.66 13.91
CA THR A 189 20.63 56.11 12.57
C THR A 189 19.77 57.23 11.98
N ARG A 190 18.47 57.32 12.35
CA ARG A 190 17.59 58.41 11.96
C ARG A 190 17.95 59.73 12.70
N LYS A 191 18.50 59.65 13.91
CA LYS A 191 18.88 60.82 14.71
C LYS A 191 20.15 61.53 14.20
N TRP A 192 20.94 60.91 13.34
CA TRP A 192 22.19 61.43 12.79
C TRP A 192 22.07 61.83 11.30
N ARG A 193 20.86 61.90 10.76
CA ARG A 193 20.57 62.36 9.40
C ARG A 193 19.90 63.73 9.34
N LEU A 194 20.21 64.63 10.32
CA LEU A 194 19.87 66.06 10.28
C LEU A 194 21.13 66.86 10.21
#